data_bd18f31033129f66905978d20c311a80
#
_entry.id   bd18f31033129f66905978d20c311a80
#
_cell.length_a   1.000
_cell.length_b   1.000
_cell.length_c   1.000
_cell.angle_alpha   90.00
_cell.angle_beta   90.00
_cell.angle_gamma   90.00
#
_symmetry.space_group_name_H-M   'P 1'
#
loop_
_entity.id
_entity.type
_entity.pdbx_description
1 polymer ?
#
loop_
_entity_poly.entity_id
_entity_poly.type
_entity_poly.pdbx_seq_one_letter_code
_entity_poly.pdbx_strand_id
1 'polypeptide(L)'
;MPEEEPLAISSGKSETKLSPTLEKYCETIYKLAAARKGPVKLVHLAEKLEVAGSTVFATLNRMQKSGLIQISQHPHHLKLTPAGEAIALNLIRRHSLLENFLSNHLGLSQEEGRAEAERLKYAVSGQVEAALYRYMV
;
A
#
# COMPACT_ATOMS: atom_id res chain seq x y z
N MET A 1 -0.43 -27.12 -7.86
CA MET A 1 -0.31 -26.78 -7.87
C MET A 1 -0.02 -26.08 -7.85
N PRO A 2 0.01 -26.15 -8.09
CA PRO A 2 0.44 -25.43 -8.08
C PRO A 2 0.77 -24.56 -7.76
N GLU A 3 0.98 -24.37 -7.86
CA GLU A 3 1.34 -23.80 -7.55
C GLU A 3 1.76 -23.11 -7.15
N GLU A 4 1.93 -23.13 -7.24
CA GLU A 4 2.31 -22.62 -6.75
C GLU A 4 2.73 -22.05 -6.37
N GLU A 5 2.85 -22.13 -6.57
CA GLU A 5 3.23 -21.70 -6.12
C GLU A 5 3.55 -21.06 -5.67
N PRO A 6 3.61 -21.23 -5.90
CA PRO A 6 3.98 -20.60 -5.39
C PRO A 6 4.22 -19.85 -4.82
N LEU A 7 4.43 -19.72 -4.94
CA LEU A 7 4.68 -19.30 -4.36
C LEU A 7 5.09 -18.91 -3.66
N ALA A 8 5.13 -19.06 -3.85
CA ALA A 8 5.45 -18.86 -3.17
C ALA A 8 5.86 -18.46 -2.60
N ILE A 9 5.94 -18.45 -2.77
CA ILE A 9 6.23 -18.18 -2.28
C ILE A 9 6.73 -17.96 -1.62
N SER A 10 6.96 -18.00 -1.70
CA SER A 10 7.39 -17.86 -1.11
C SER A 10 7.85 -17.55 -0.48
N SER A 11 7.97 -17.59 -0.56
CA SER A 11 8.30 -17.33 0.02
C SER A 11 8.55 -16.88 0.73
N GLY A 12 8.58 -16.94 0.84
CA GLY A 12 8.81 -16.54 1.48
C GLY A 12 8.97 -16.02 2.12
N LYS A 13 9.15 -16.37 2.03
CA LYS A 13 9.41 -15.81 2.45
C LYS A 13 9.04 -15.04 3.15
N SER A 14 8.92 -15.17 3.54
CA SER A 14 8.54 -14.35 4.17
C SER A 14 8.97 -13.38 4.43
N GLU A 15 9.68 -13.53 4.68
CA GLU A 15 10.23 -12.45 4.85
C GLU A 15 9.93 -11.38 4.10
N THR A 16 9.78 -11.56 3.30
CA THR A 16 9.45 -10.58 2.34
C THR A 16 8.14 -9.93 2.57
N LYS A 17 7.46 -10.30 3.61
CA LYS A 17 6.20 -9.72 3.88
C LYS A 17 6.35 -8.34 4.49
N LEU A 18 5.79 -7.34 3.84
CA LEU A 18 5.85 -5.97 4.34
C LEU A 18 4.87 -5.76 5.48
N SER A 19 5.25 -4.87 6.39
CA SER A 19 4.33 -4.48 7.43
C SER A 19 3.25 -3.58 6.84
N PRO A 20 2.06 -3.56 7.45
CA PRO A 20 1.02 -2.63 7.01
C PRO A 20 1.47 -1.18 7.04
N THR A 21 2.35 -0.83 7.96
CA THR A 21 2.85 0.53 8.03
C THR A 21 3.63 0.92 6.77
N LEU A 22 4.54 0.06 6.33
CA LEU A 22 5.31 0.35 5.13
C LEU A 22 4.43 0.38 3.90
N GLU A 23 3.45 -0.53 3.85
CA GLU A 23 2.50 -0.52 2.74
C GLU A 23 1.70 0.77 2.71
N LYS A 24 1.25 1.24 3.87
CA LYS A 24 0.48 2.47 3.95
C LYS A 24 1.33 3.67 3.52
N TYR A 25 2.61 3.68 3.88
CA TYR A 25 3.49 4.77 3.47
C TYR A 25 3.65 4.79 1.95
N CYS A 26 3.84 3.63 1.34
CA CYS A 26 3.97 3.56 -0.12
C CYS A 26 2.71 4.11 -0.79
N GLU A 27 1.56 3.69 -0.31
CA GLU A 27 0.29 4.15 -0.86
C GLU A 27 0.13 5.66 -0.70
N THR A 28 0.48 6.17 0.48
CA THR A 28 0.31 7.58 0.77
C THR A 28 1.24 8.43 -0.11
N ILE A 29 2.50 8.00 -0.26
CA ILE A 29 3.43 8.72 -1.12
C ILE A 29 2.92 8.73 -2.56
N TYR A 30 2.42 7.59 -3.03
CA TYR A 30 1.90 7.50 -4.39
C TYR A 30 0.76 8.49 -4.60
N LYS A 31 -0.19 8.51 -3.66
CA LYS A 31 -1.36 9.40 -3.78
C LYS A 31 -0.97 10.86 -3.68
N LEU A 32 -0.04 11.19 -2.79
CA LEU A 32 0.44 12.55 -2.67
C LEU A 32 1.14 13.00 -3.95
N ALA A 33 1.97 12.12 -4.52
CA ALA A 33 2.67 12.46 -5.75
C ALA A 33 1.69 12.70 -6.90
N ALA A 34 0.61 11.92 -6.95
CA ALA A 34 -0.38 12.07 -8.01
C ALA A 34 -1.20 13.34 -7.84
N ALA A 35 -1.45 13.74 -6.60
CA ALA A 35 -2.30 14.90 -6.32
C ALA A 35 -1.54 16.21 -6.34
N ARG A 36 -0.24 16.19 -6.07
CA ARG A 36 0.55 17.40 -5.99
C ARG A 36 1.19 17.70 -7.34
N LYS A 37 1.44 18.96 -7.57
CA LYS A 37 2.18 19.36 -8.75
C LYS A 37 3.66 19.47 -8.48
N GLY A 38 4.07 19.28 -7.25
CA GLY A 38 5.45 19.35 -6.85
C GLY A 38 5.88 18.11 -6.14
N PRO A 39 7.12 18.06 -5.67
CA PRO A 39 7.65 16.88 -5.02
C PRO A 39 7.02 16.63 -3.66
N VAL A 40 7.06 15.37 -3.23
CA VAL A 40 6.57 14.96 -1.92
C VAL A 40 7.72 15.11 -0.92
N LYS A 41 7.42 15.71 0.22
CA LYS A 41 8.40 15.90 1.27
C LYS A 41 7.92 15.22 2.54
N LEU A 42 8.86 15.06 3.49
CA LEU A 42 8.54 14.43 4.76
C LEU A 42 7.37 15.11 5.46
N VAL A 43 7.34 16.45 5.43
CA VAL A 43 6.27 17.19 6.12
C VAL A 43 4.91 16.83 5.57
N HIS A 44 4.82 16.56 4.26
CA HIS A 44 3.54 16.21 3.66
C HIS A 44 3.03 14.86 4.19
N LEU A 45 3.96 13.92 4.38
CA LEU A 45 3.61 12.62 4.94
C LEU A 45 3.19 12.74 6.40
N ALA A 46 3.95 13.52 7.16
CA ALA A 46 3.66 13.68 8.58
C ALA A 46 2.26 14.25 8.77
N GLU A 47 1.92 15.25 7.96
CA GLU A 47 0.59 15.85 8.03
C GLU A 47 -0.50 14.87 7.62
N LYS A 48 -0.28 14.18 6.50
CA LYS A 48 -1.29 13.28 5.97
C LYS A 48 -1.55 12.09 6.88
N LEU A 49 -0.49 11.56 7.47
CA LEU A 49 -0.59 10.39 8.34
C LEU A 49 -0.84 10.76 9.79
N GLU A 50 -0.74 12.05 10.12
CA GLU A 50 -0.98 12.54 11.47
C GLU A 50 -0.02 11.90 12.46
N VAL A 51 1.25 11.86 12.09
CA VAL A 51 2.30 11.34 12.98
C VAL A 51 3.44 12.33 13.05
N ALA A 52 4.26 12.17 14.07
CA ALA A 52 5.40 13.06 14.29
C ALA A 52 6.42 12.91 13.17
N GLY A 53 7.10 14.02 12.85
CA GLY A 53 8.12 14.00 11.82
C GLY A 53 9.23 13.00 12.11
N SER A 54 9.59 12.84 13.40
CA SER A 54 10.64 11.89 13.76
C SER A 54 10.24 10.46 13.45
N THR A 55 8.95 10.13 13.64
CA THR A 55 8.42 8.82 13.30
C THR A 55 8.48 8.59 11.80
N VAL A 56 8.08 9.59 11.03
CA VAL A 56 8.14 9.50 9.57
C VAL A 56 9.58 9.31 9.13
N PHE A 57 10.50 10.08 9.69
CA PHE A 57 11.90 10.01 9.31
C PHE A 57 12.45 8.61 9.51
N ALA A 58 12.16 8.01 10.67
CA ALA A 58 12.64 6.66 10.97
C ALA A 58 12.06 5.64 9.98
N THR A 59 10.79 5.77 9.65
CA THR A 59 10.14 4.86 8.72
C THR A 59 10.72 5.01 7.31
N LEU A 60 10.94 6.26 6.89
CA LEU A 60 11.51 6.51 5.56
C LEU A 60 12.91 5.92 5.44
N ASN A 61 13.70 5.96 6.52
CA ASN A 61 15.01 5.34 6.49
C ASN A 61 14.92 3.84 6.26
N ARG A 62 13.96 3.18 6.90
CA ARG A 62 13.75 1.75 6.69
C ARG A 62 13.31 1.48 5.26
N MET A 63 12.44 2.32 4.73
CA MET A 63 11.95 2.16 3.35
C MET A 63 13.08 2.34 2.35
N GLN A 64 13.97 3.28 2.60
CA GLN A 64 15.09 3.49 1.70
C GLN A 64 16.01 2.27 1.71
N LYS A 65 16.28 1.73 2.91
CA LYS A 65 17.11 0.55 3.01
C LYS A 65 16.47 -0.67 2.33
N SER A 66 15.15 -0.72 2.34
CA SER A 66 14.41 -1.82 1.70
C SER A 66 14.22 -1.60 0.20
N GLY A 67 14.70 -0.49 -0.34
CA GLY A 67 14.59 -0.23 -1.76
C GLY A 67 13.22 0.22 -2.23
N LEU A 68 12.43 0.80 -1.34
CA LEU A 68 11.07 1.22 -1.68
C LEU A 68 10.98 2.69 -2.07
N ILE A 69 11.91 3.50 -1.58
CA ILE A 69 11.93 4.93 -1.91
C ILE A 69 13.36 5.38 -2.15
N GLN A 70 13.46 6.52 -2.80
CA GLN A 70 14.69 7.27 -2.92
C GLN A 70 14.46 8.65 -2.32
N ILE A 71 15.46 9.13 -1.59
CA ILE A 71 15.42 10.46 -0.99
C ILE A 71 16.53 11.26 -1.64
N SER A 72 16.16 12.34 -2.33
CA SER A 72 17.18 13.22 -2.92
C SER A 72 17.80 14.05 -1.82
N GLN A 73 19.07 14.43 -2.03
CA GLN A 73 19.81 15.17 -1.02
C GLN A 73 19.39 16.62 -0.94
N HIS A 74 19.17 17.26 -2.06
CA HIS A 74 18.89 18.68 -2.09
C HIS A 74 17.95 19.00 -3.23
N PRO A 75 16.74 19.40 -2.92
CA PRO A 75 16.07 19.32 -1.62
C PRO A 75 15.66 17.89 -1.30
N HIS A 76 15.24 17.67 -0.08
CA HIS A 76 14.87 16.32 0.36
C HIS A 76 13.49 15.96 -0.21
N HIS A 77 13.48 15.42 -1.40
CA HIS A 77 12.26 14.96 -2.04
C HIS A 77 12.17 13.46 -1.98
N LEU A 78 10.96 12.97 -1.77
CA LEU A 78 10.70 11.53 -1.69
C LEU A 78 10.17 11.04 -3.02
N LYS A 79 10.66 9.90 -3.46
CA LYS A 79 10.21 9.30 -4.70
C LYS A 79 10.15 7.80 -4.52
N LEU A 80 9.03 7.20 -4.90
CA LEU A 80 8.91 5.75 -4.86
C LEU A 80 9.79 5.13 -5.93
N THR A 81 10.43 4.02 -5.58
CA THR A 81 11.09 3.18 -6.58
C THR A 81 10.02 2.39 -7.30
N PRO A 82 10.37 1.70 -8.41
CA PRO A 82 9.40 0.80 -9.03
C PRO A 82 8.82 -0.23 -8.06
N ALA A 83 9.64 -0.71 -7.12
CA ALA A 83 9.15 -1.66 -6.12
C ALA A 83 8.12 -1.02 -5.20
N GLY A 84 8.40 0.20 -4.73
CA GLY A 84 7.45 0.92 -3.88
C GLY A 84 6.18 1.26 -4.61
N GLU A 85 6.31 1.63 -5.88
CA GLU A 85 5.13 1.95 -6.68
C GLU A 85 4.25 0.73 -6.89
N ALA A 86 4.86 -0.43 -7.11
CA ALA A 86 4.10 -1.66 -7.28
C ALA A 86 3.29 -1.99 -6.02
N ILE A 87 3.87 -1.75 -4.85
CA ILE A 87 3.17 -1.98 -3.58
C ILE A 87 1.97 -1.04 -3.47
N ALA A 88 2.17 0.23 -3.79
CA ALA A 88 1.09 1.21 -3.72
C ALA A 88 -0.05 0.83 -4.65
N LEU A 89 0.27 0.47 -5.89
CA LEU A 89 -0.74 0.11 -6.87
C LEU A 89 -1.49 -1.15 -6.47
N ASN A 90 -0.80 -2.13 -5.89
CA ASN A 90 -1.46 -3.33 -5.39
C ASN A 90 -2.49 -2.99 -4.31
N LEU A 91 -2.13 -2.11 -3.40
CA LEU A 91 -3.07 -1.72 -2.35
C LEU A 91 -4.27 -0.99 -2.91
N ILE A 92 -4.05 -0.11 -3.88
CA ILE A 92 -5.14 0.63 -4.49
C ILE A 92 -6.10 -0.32 -5.18
N ARG A 93 -5.59 -1.28 -5.93
CA ARG A 93 -6.43 -2.26 -6.59
C ARG A 93 -7.17 -3.14 -5.59
N ARG A 94 -6.48 -3.57 -4.54
CA ARG A 94 -7.11 -4.40 -3.50
C ARG A 94 -8.23 -3.65 -2.81
N HIS A 95 -7.99 -2.36 -2.53
CA HIS A 95 -9.02 -1.53 -1.91
C HIS A 95 -10.28 -1.47 -2.79
N SER A 96 -10.09 -1.20 -4.08
CA SER A 96 -11.23 -1.11 -4.99
C SER A 96 -11.99 -2.43 -5.09
N LEU A 97 -11.26 -3.53 -5.13
CA LEU A 97 -11.87 -4.85 -5.20
C LEU A 97 -12.70 -5.13 -3.96
N LEU A 98 -12.14 -4.84 -2.79
CA LEU A 98 -12.85 -5.04 -1.54
C LEU A 98 -14.07 -4.14 -1.43
N GLU A 99 -13.90 -2.87 -1.79
CA GLU A 99 -15.01 -1.92 -1.72
C GLU A 99 -16.17 -2.38 -2.59
N ASN A 100 -15.86 -2.81 -3.81
CA ASN A 100 -16.87 -3.32 -4.73
C ASN A 100 -17.58 -4.55 -4.16
N PHE A 101 -16.80 -5.50 -3.62
CA PHE A 101 -17.39 -6.70 -3.06
C PHE A 101 -18.32 -6.38 -1.90
N LEU A 102 -17.85 -5.54 -0.99
CA LEU A 102 -18.60 -5.22 0.22
C LEU A 102 -19.91 -4.50 -0.12
N SER A 103 -19.85 -3.55 -1.04
CA SER A 103 -21.04 -2.77 -1.36
C SER A 103 -21.98 -3.47 -2.33
N ASN A 104 -21.46 -4.10 -3.36
CA ASN A 104 -22.31 -4.66 -4.40
C ASN A 104 -22.72 -6.10 -4.16
N HIS A 105 -21.99 -6.84 -3.34
CA HIS A 105 -22.31 -8.25 -3.10
C HIS A 105 -22.76 -8.52 -1.68
N LEU A 106 -22.28 -7.74 -0.71
CA LEU A 106 -22.70 -7.93 0.68
C LEU A 106 -23.70 -6.91 1.16
N GLY A 107 -24.00 -5.91 0.35
CA GLY A 107 -25.06 -4.96 0.68
C GLY A 107 -24.68 -3.81 1.61
N LEU A 108 -23.39 -3.59 1.85
CA LEU A 108 -22.98 -2.44 2.63
C LEU A 108 -23.19 -1.17 1.81
N SER A 109 -23.42 -0.05 2.50
CA SER A 109 -23.46 1.22 1.80
C SER A 109 -22.08 1.52 1.21
N GLN A 110 -22.01 2.45 0.27
CA GLN A 110 -20.72 2.83 -0.29
C GLN A 110 -19.77 3.35 0.77
N GLU A 111 -20.31 4.13 1.71
CA GLU A 111 -19.49 4.67 2.78
C GLU A 111 -18.97 3.57 3.70
N GLU A 112 -19.86 2.66 4.08
CA GLU A 112 -19.46 1.53 4.92
C GLU A 112 -18.44 0.64 4.21
N GLY A 113 -18.67 0.37 2.93
CA GLY A 113 -17.75 -0.45 2.16
C GLY A 113 -16.38 0.16 2.04
N ARG A 114 -16.33 1.47 1.84
CA ARG A 114 -15.05 2.17 1.74
C ARG A 114 -14.28 2.09 3.06
N ALA A 115 -14.97 2.33 4.17
CA ALA A 115 -14.35 2.30 5.48
C ALA A 115 -13.81 0.90 5.82
N GLU A 116 -14.59 -0.13 5.51
CA GLU A 116 -14.16 -1.48 5.80
C GLU A 116 -13.02 -1.90 4.88
N ALA A 117 -13.08 -1.53 3.61
CA ALA A 117 -12.01 -1.84 2.67
C ALA A 117 -10.68 -1.22 3.11
N GLU A 118 -10.75 -0.03 3.70
CA GLU A 118 -9.55 0.63 4.19
C GLU A 118 -8.84 -0.22 5.23
N ARG A 119 -9.61 -0.88 6.08
CA ARG A 119 -9.03 -1.74 7.11
C ARG A 119 -8.61 -3.11 6.56
N LEU A 120 -9.43 -3.67 5.69
CA LEU A 120 -9.21 -5.04 5.22
C LEU A 120 -8.06 -5.17 4.24
N LYS A 121 -7.76 -4.11 3.50
CA LYS A 121 -6.78 -4.24 2.42
C LYS A 121 -5.39 -4.64 2.91
N TYR A 122 -5.08 -4.35 4.17
CA TYR A 122 -3.78 -4.73 4.73
C TYR A 122 -3.77 -6.15 5.26
N ALA A 123 -4.95 -6.70 5.52
CA ALA A 123 -5.07 -8.01 6.15
C ALA A 123 -5.38 -9.12 5.16
N VAL A 124 -5.93 -8.79 4.02
CA VAL A 124 -6.34 -9.78 3.03
C VAL A 124 -5.11 -10.38 2.35
N SER A 125 -5.04 -11.70 2.33
CA SER A 125 -3.94 -12.39 1.67
C SER A 125 -4.09 -12.35 0.16
N GLY A 126 -2.99 -12.62 -0.54
CA GLY A 126 -3.06 -12.73 -2.00
C GLY A 126 -4.00 -13.82 -2.46
N GLN A 127 -4.12 -14.89 -1.67
CA GLN A 127 -5.02 -15.99 -2.00
C GLN A 127 -6.47 -15.51 -1.96
N VAL A 128 -6.84 -14.78 -0.92
CA VAL A 128 -8.19 -14.25 -0.80
C VAL A 128 -8.45 -13.21 -1.88
N GLU A 129 -7.48 -12.37 -2.14
CA GLU A 129 -7.61 -11.36 -3.19
C GLU A 129 -7.88 -12.00 -4.54
N ALA A 130 -7.14 -13.05 -4.88
CA ALA A 130 -7.32 -13.75 -6.14
C ALA A 130 -8.71 -14.41 -6.22
N ALA A 131 -9.15 -14.98 -5.09
CA ALA A 131 -10.47 -15.61 -5.05
C ALA A 131 -11.58 -14.59 -5.24
N LEU A 132 -11.45 -13.43 -4.61
CA LEU A 132 -12.41 -12.35 -4.79
C LEU A 132 -12.46 -11.90 -6.24
N TYR A 133 -11.30 -11.75 -6.84
CA TYR A 133 -11.24 -11.31 -8.22
C TYR A 133 -11.95 -12.30 -9.14
N ARG A 134 -11.71 -13.58 -8.95
CA ARG A 134 -12.37 -14.62 -9.77
C ARG A 134 -13.88 -14.61 -9.56
N TYR A 135 -14.30 -14.38 -8.33
CA TYR A 135 -15.72 -14.35 -8.01
C TYR A 135 -16.43 -13.18 -8.69
N MET A 136 -15.77 -12.05 -8.79
CA MET A 136 -16.40 -10.82 -9.23
C MET A 136 -16.28 -10.58 -10.75
N VAL A 137 -15.40 -11.30 -11.41
CA VAL A 137 -15.18 -11.13 -12.85
C VAL A 137 -16.07 -12.07 -13.72
#